data_240e82ed018541ac0e9d69f119169c38
#
_entry.id   240e82ed018541ac0e9d69f119169c38
#
_cell.length_a   1.000
_cell.length_b   1.000
_cell.length_c   1.000
_cell.angle_alpha   90.00
_cell.angle_beta   90.00
_cell.angle_gamma   90.00
#
_symmetry.space_group_name_H-M   'P 1'
#
loop_
_entity.id
_entity.type
_entity.pdbx_description
1 polymer ?
#
loop_
_entity_poly.entity_id
_entity_poly.type
_entity_poly.pdbx_seq_one_letter_code
_entity_poly.pdbx_strand_id
1 'polypeptide(L)'
;MNASTIVSCGDRAAHLNDADWRVFDCRHQLSAADYGETAYAEGHLPGAFFLHLDRDLSGPKAGCNGRHPLPDPQLLAKQLGAAGVSRQTQVVVYDDAGGMMAGRLWWLLRWLGHDRVAVLDGGINQWIKESRPLSTDLPRSAPADFVVELRDWVVGADEVLANIERSEFCVIDARA
;
A
#
# COMPACT_ATOMS: atom_id res chain seq x y z
N MET A 1 -2.34 -16.74 11.04
CA MET A 1 -3.17 -16.80 9.81
C MET A 1 -2.55 -15.85 8.80
N ASN A 2 -2.38 -16.24 7.53
CA ASN A 2 -1.83 -15.34 6.51
C ASN A 2 -2.99 -14.74 5.71
N ALA A 3 -3.20 -13.43 5.82
CA ALA A 3 -4.17 -12.72 5.01
C ALA A 3 -3.47 -12.16 3.75
N SER A 4 -4.07 -12.38 2.57
CA SER A 4 -3.46 -11.97 1.28
C SER A 4 -4.30 -10.98 0.48
N THR A 5 -5.54 -10.71 0.89
CA THR A 5 -6.45 -9.81 0.16
C THR A 5 -7.12 -8.83 1.11
N ILE A 6 -7.92 -9.31 2.04
CA ILE A 6 -8.69 -8.51 3.01
C ILE A 6 -8.49 -9.08 4.40
N VAL A 7 -8.44 -8.20 5.40
CA VAL A 7 -8.37 -8.55 6.83
C VAL A 7 -9.37 -7.69 7.61
N SER A 8 -10.08 -8.29 8.56
CA SER A 8 -11.05 -7.56 9.39
C SER A 8 -10.36 -6.66 10.42
N CYS A 9 -11.09 -5.64 10.92
CA CYS A 9 -10.64 -4.84 12.06
C CYS A 9 -10.43 -5.69 13.32
N GLY A 10 -11.24 -6.75 13.50
CA GLY A 10 -11.09 -7.71 14.60
C GLY A 10 -9.77 -8.46 14.54
N ASP A 11 -9.44 -9.04 13.39
CA ASP A 11 -8.18 -9.76 13.20
C ASP A 11 -6.97 -8.83 13.36
N ARG A 12 -7.01 -7.61 12.77
CA ARG A 12 -5.93 -6.63 12.98
C ARG A 12 -5.77 -6.25 14.45
N ALA A 13 -6.86 -6.07 15.19
CA ALA A 13 -6.82 -5.74 16.62
C ALA A 13 -6.22 -6.86 17.47
N ALA A 14 -6.47 -8.11 17.12
CA ALA A 14 -5.88 -9.26 17.81
C ALA A 14 -4.34 -9.33 17.65
N HIS A 15 -3.81 -8.68 16.62
CA HIS A 15 -2.38 -8.67 16.28
C HIS A 15 -1.70 -7.31 16.47
N LEU A 16 -2.26 -6.42 17.34
CA LEU A 16 -1.72 -5.06 17.56
C LEU A 16 -0.26 -5.04 18.03
N ASN A 17 0.10 -5.99 18.87
CA ASN A 17 1.42 -6.06 19.49
C ASN A 17 2.34 -7.11 18.84
N ASP A 18 1.91 -7.73 17.76
CA ASP A 18 2.70 -8.77 17.11
C ASP A 18 3.85 -8.15 16.31
N ALA A 19 5.07 -8.59 16.64
CA ALA A 19 6.29 -8.06 16.06
C ALA A 19 6.45 -8.36 14.57
N ASP A 20 5.72 -9.33 14.03
CA ASP A 20 5.70 -9.71 12.61
C ASP A 20 4.51 -9.13 11.83
N TRP A 21 3.73 -8.23 12.45
CA TRP A 21 2.68 -7.46 11.77
C TRP A 21 3.09 -6.00 11.60
N ARG A 22 2.89 -5.46 10.40
CA ARG A 22 3.10 -4.04 10.08
C ARG A 22 1.84 -3.46 9.47
N VAL A 23 1.51 -2.24 9.84
CA VAL A 23 0.35 -1.55 9.28
C VAL A 23 0.78 -0.22 8.64
N PHE A 24 0.20 0.08 7.48
CA PHE A 24 0.50 1.30 6.72
C PHE A 24 -0.77 2.09 6.45
N ASP A 25 -0.71 3.37 6.76
CA ASP A 25 -1.71 4.37 6.41
C ASP A 25 -1.40 4.92 5.02
N CYS A 26 -2.36 4.77 4.12
CA CYS A 26 -2.26 5.24 2.74
C CYS A 26 -3.32 6.31 2.43
N ARG A 27 -3.89 6.98 3.45
CA ARG A 27 -4.88 8.04 3.23
C ARG A 27 -4.32 9.12 2.33
N HIS A 28 -5.12 9.51 1.33
CA HIS A 28 -4.74 10.52 0.36
C HIS A 28 -5.97 11.10 -0.31
N GLN A 29 -5.91 12.40 -0.65
CA GLN A 29 -6.90 13.06 -1.49
C GLN A 29 -6.22 13.71 -2.68
N LEU A 30 -6.70 13.41 -3.89
CA LEU A 30 -6.10 13.92 -5.14
C LEU A 30 -6.19 15.46 -5.29
N SER A 31 -7.12 16.09 -4.59
CA SER A 31 -7.33 17.55 -4.57
C SER A 31 -6.62 18.26 -3.42
N ALA A 32 -6.10 17.52 -2.43
CA ALA A 32 -5.45 18.05 -1.24
C ALA A 32 -4.27 17.14 -0.87
N ALA A 33 -3.11 17.42 -1.44
CA ALA A 33 -1.93 16.54 -1.32
C ALA A 33 -1.52 16.28 0.13
N ASP A 34 -1.63 17.28 1.01
CA ASP A 34 -1.20 17.18 2.42
C ASP A 34 -2.27 16.54 3.33
N TYR A 35 -3.46 16.23 2.78
CA TYR A 35 -4.56 15.66 3.56
C TYR A 35 -4.17 14.40 4.34
N GLY A 36 -3.54 13.44 3.67
CA GLY A 36 -3.18 12.16 4.29
C GLY A 36 -2.21 12.32 5.46
N GLU A 37 -1.22 13.19 5.31
CA GLU A 37 -0.22 13.49 6.34
C GLU A 37 -0.86 14.20 7.56
N THR A 38 -1.74 15.16 7.30
CA THR A 38 -2.50 15.85 8.34
C THR A 38 -3.41 14.88 9.09
N ALA A 39 -4.20 14.09 8.37
CA ALA A 39 -5.09 13.10 8.96
C ALA A 39 -4.35 12.02 9.76
N TYR A 40 -3.16 11.60 9.30
CA TYR A 40 -2.30 10.69 10.03
C TYR A 40 -1.80 11.31 11.35
N ALA A 41 -1.38 12.57 11.34
CA ALA A 41 -0.92 13.27 12.52
C ALA A 41 -2.05 13.48 13.57
N GLU A 42 -3.30 13.70 13.11
CA GLU A 42 -4.47 13.81 13.98
C GLU A 42 -4.87 12.47 14.62
N GLY A 43 -4.64 11.35 13.93
CA GLY A 43 -4.91 10.02 14.46
C GLY A 43 -4.81 8.92 13.40
N HIS A 44 -4.16 7.83 13.77
CA HIS A 44 -3.96 6.66 12.93
C HIS A 44 -4.11 5.36 13.74
N LEU A 45 -4.17 4.22 13.07
CA LEU A 45 -4.17 2.92 13.75
C LEU A 45 -2.86 2.76 14.56
N PRO A 46 -2.92 2.22 15.79
CA PRO A 46 -1.73 2.04 16.60
C PRO A 46 -0.62 1.27 15.86
N GLY A 47 0.58 1.86 15.84
CA GLY A 47 1.74 1.32 15.16
C GLY A 47 1.76 1.48 13.63
N ALA A 48 0.85 2.28 13.06
CA ALA A 48 0.83 2.50 11.62
C ALA A 48 1.97 3.43 11.16
N PHE A 49 2.64 3.05 10.09
CA PHE A 49 3.52 3.91 9.30
C PHE A 49 2.70 4.64 8.24
N PHE A 50 3.08 5.86 7.90
CA PHE A 50 2.44 6.61 6.83
C PHE A 50 3.25 6.49 5.53
N LEU A 51 2.57 6.27 4.40
CA LEU A 51 3.17 6.31 3.06
C LEU A 51 2.34 7.21 2.14
N HIS A 52 2.98 8.25 1.64
CA HIS A 52 2.36 9.24 0.77
C HIS A 52 2.28 8.74 -0.67
N LEU A 53 1.12 8.88 -1.32
CA LEU A 53 0.89 8.41 -2.69
C LEU A 53 1.91 8.95 -3.70
N ASP A 54 2.15 10.27 -3.72
CA ASP A 54 3.05 10.89 -4.71
C ASP A 54 4.53 10.72 -4.36
N ARG A 55 4.90 10.80 -3.08
CA ARG A 55 6.32 10.81 -2.65
C ARG A 55 6.92 9.43 -2.50
N ASP A 56 6.11 8.49 -1.94
CA ASP A 56 6.59 7.17 -1.53
C ASP A 56 6.11 6.06 -2.46
N LEU A 57 4.87 6.16 -2.96
CA LEU A 57 4.23 5.12 -3.75
C LEU A 57 4.23 5.43 -5.26
N SER A 58 4.86 6.51 -5.68
CA SER A 58 4.96 6.90 -7.09
C SER A 58 6.38 7.34 -7.46
N GLY A 59 6.73 7.10 -8.71
CA GLY A 59 7.96 7.61 -9.30
C GLY A 59 7.82 9.03 -9.83
N PRO A 60 8.91 9.63 -10.32
CA PRO A 60 8.91 10.98 -10.88
C PRO A 60 8.03 11.07 -12.13
N LYS A 61 7.28 12.15 -12.26
CA LYS A 61 6.43 12.43 -13.42
C LYS A 61 7.29 12.94 -14.58
N ALA A 62 7.20 12.29 -15.75
CA ALA A 62 7.93 12.67 -16.97
C ALA A 62 7.01 13.25 -18.06
N GLY A 63 5.76 13.59 -17.74
CA GLY A 63 4.79 14.15 -18.69
C GLY A 63 4.09 13.13 -19.59
N CYS A 64 4.68 11.97 -19.81
CA CYS A 64 4.14 10.89 -20.65
C CYS A 64 3.91 9.56 -19.91
N ASN A 65 4.24 9.48 -18.62
CA ASN A 65 4.21 8.26 -17.80
C ASN A 65 3.04 8.20 -16.80
N GLY A 66 2.01 9.04 -17.02
CA GLY A 66 0.81 9.07 -16.19
C GLY A 66 0.92 9.93 -14.93
N ARG A 67 -0.18 9.94 -14.14
CA ARG A 67 -0.30 10.79 -12.94
C ARG A 67 0.49 10.24 -11.76
N HIS A 68 0.53 8.92 -11.63
CA HIS A 68 1.21 8.20 -10.55
C HIS A 68 2.01 7.04 -11.16
N PRO A 69 3.16 7.32 -11.78
CA PRO A 69 4.00 6.27 -12.36
C PRO A 69 4.49 5.31 -11.28
N LEU A 70 4.95 4.12 -11.67
CA LEU A 70 5.50 3.16 -10.71
C LEU A 70 6.74 3.73 -10.04
N PRO A 71 6.89 3.53 -8.71
CA PRO A 71 8.10 3.91 -8.00
C PRO A 71 9.27 3.02 -8.40
N ASP A 72 10.49 3.48 -8.10
CA ASP A 72 11.66 2.62 -8.15
C ASP A 72 11.50 1.48 -7.13
N PRO A 73 11.59 0.21 -7.56
CA PRO A 73 11.36 -0.94 -6.69
C PRO A 73 12.37 -1.04 -5.54
N GLN A 74 13.62 -0.62 -5.75
CA GLN A 74 14.66 -0.68 -4.72
C GLN A 74 14.49 0.43 -3.67
N LEU A 75 14.04 1.62 -4.08
CA LEU A 75 13.73 2.70 -3.15
C LEU A 75 12.52 2.34 -2.27
N LEU A 76 11.48 1.79 -2.87
CA LEU A 76 10.32 1.34 -2.10
C LEU A 76 10.68 0.19 -1.15
N ALA A 77 11.47 -0.78 -1.61
CA ALA A 77 11.96 -1.88 -0.77
C ALA A 77 12.76 -1.37 0.44
N LYS A 78 13.61 -0.37 0.24
CA LYS A 78 14.38 0.26 1.32
C LYS A 78 13.46 0.92 2.36
N GLN A 79 12.41 1.62 1.93
CA GLN A 79 11.43 2.23 2.85
C GLN A 79 10.68 1.15 3.65
N LEU A 80 10.21 0.10 2.98
CA LEU A 80 9.54 -1.03 3.62
C LEU A 80 10.45 -1.76 4.62
N GLY A 81 11.70 -2.00 4.24
CA GLY A 81 12.71 -2.58 5.13
C GLY A 81 13.00 -1.70 6.34
N ALA A 82 13.09 -0.37 6.18
CA ALA A 82 13.24 0.58 7.29
C ALA A 82 12.04 0.56 8.25
N ALA A 83 10.84 0.29 7.74
CA ALA A 83 9.64 0.06 8.54
C ALA A 83 9.57 -1.36 9.15
N GLY A 84 10.60 -2.18 8.99
CA GLY A 84 10.69 -3.52 9.56
C GLY A 84 9.90 -4.58 8.80
N VAL A 85 9.64 -4.38 7.51
CA VAL A 85 9.01 -5.40 6.67
C VAL A 85 10.08 -6.37 6.16
N SER A 86 9.91 -7.63 6.49
CA SER A 86 10.70 -8.76 5.99
C SER A 86 9.81 -9.72 5.20
N ARG A 87 10.39 -10.76 4.62
CA ARG A 87 9.62 -11.81 3.90
C ARG A 87 8.51 -12.45 4.76
N GLN A 88 8.68 -12.49 6.10
CA GLN A 88 7.73 -13.12 7.02
C GLN A 88 6.68 -12.17 7.56
N THR A 89 6.84 -10.88 7.37
CA THR A 89 5.96 -9.85 7.93
C THR A 89 4.59 -9.88 7.27
N GLN A 90 3.52 -9.94 8.06
CA GLN A 90 2.17 -9.66 7.59
C GLN A 90 1.99 -8.14 7.49
N VAL A 91 1.74 -7.66 6.30
CA VAL A 91 1.44 -6.24 6.06
C VAL A 91 -0.07 -6.03 5.98
N VAL A 92 -0.55 -5.00 6.67
CA VAL A 92 -1.93 -4.52 6.56
C VAL A 92 -1.88 -3.09 6.03
N VAL A 93 -2.64 -2.81 5.01
CA VAL A 93 -2.73 -1.47 4.40
C VAL A 93 -4.13 -0.92 4.55
N TYR A 94 -4.28 0.36 4.82
CA TYR A 94 -5.60 0.98 4.93
C TYR A 94 -5.63 2.41 4.39
N ASP A 95 -6.84 2.86 4.11
CA ASP A 95 -7.19 4.24 3.81
C ASP A 95 -8.55 4.60 4.44
N ASP A 96 -9.15 5.69 4.01
CA ASP A 96 -10.51 6.14 4.33
C ASP A 96 -11.42 6.19 3.10
N ALA A 97 -10.95 5.67 1.97
CA ALA A 97 -11.60 5.74 0.66
C ALA A 97 -12.00 4.34 0.11
N GLY A 98 -12.29 3.39 1.00
CA GLY A 98 -12.77 2.06 0.63
C GLY A 98 -11.70 1.17 -0.02
N GLY A 99 -10.42 1.41 0.26
CA GLY A 99 -9.30 0.65 -0.29
C GLY A 99 -8.72 1.20 -1.59
N MET A 100 -9.25 2.33 -2.10
CA MET A 100 -8.82 2.92 -3.36
C MET A 100 -7.34 3.33 -3.35
N MET A 101 -6.88 3.90 -2.24
CA MET A 101 -5.48 4.31 -2.05
C MET A 101 -4.62 3.17 -1.50
N ALA A 102 -5.14 2.43 -0.52
CA ALA A 102 -4.48 1.27 0.07
C ALA A 102 -4.21 0.15 -0.95
N GLY A 103 -5.11 -0.04 -1.91
CA GLY A 103 -4.97 -0.99 -3.00
C GLY A 103 -3.70 -0.80 -3.83
N ARG A 104 -3.21 0.45 -3.93
CA ARG A 104 -1.94 0.71 -4.61
C ARG A 104 -0.76 0.08 -3.86
N LEU A 105 -0.64 0.30 -2.56
CA LEU A 105 0.45 -0.31 -1.78
C LEU A 105 0.30 -1.84 -1.73
N TRP A 106 -0.93 -2.36 -1.61
CA TRP A 106 -1.21 -3.78 -1.71
C TRP A 106 -0.68 -4.38 -3.02
N TRP A 107 -0.96 -3.73 -4.16
CA TRP A 107 -0.48 -4.16 -5.46
C TRP A 107 1.04 -4.05 -5.58
N LEU A 108 1.64 -2.92 -5.14
CA LEU A 108 3.08 -2.69 -5.18
C LEU A 108 3.86 -3.75 -4.37
N LEU A 109 3.39 -4.10 -3.17
CA LEU A 109 3.99 -5.16 -2.36
C LEU A 109 3.98 -6.50 -3.10
N ARG A 110 2.85 -6.85 -3.69
CA ARG A 110 2.74 -8.08 -4.48
C ARG A 110 3.60 -8.05 -5.75
N TRP A 111 3.68 -6.91 -6.39
CA TRP A 111 4.59 -6.71 -7.53
C TRP A 111 6.06 -6.90 -7.13
N LEU A 112 6.45 -6.46 -5.94
CA LEU A 112 7.77 -6.69 -5.36
C LEU A 112 8.00 -8.14 -4.87
N GLY A 113 7.00 -9.03 -4.99
CA GLY A 113 7.11 -10.43 -4.56
C GLY A 113 6.65 -10.72 -3.13
N HIS A 114 6.05 -9.74 -2.44
CA HIS A 114 5.58 -9.90 -1.06
C HIS A 114 4.07 -10.22 -1.01
N ASP A 115 3.71 -11.48 -0.77
CA ASP A 115 2.31 -11.93 -0.79
C ASP A 115 1.56 -11.78 0.53
N ARG A 116 2.27 -11.55 1.63
CA ARG A 116 1.67 -11.43 2.97
C ARG A 116 1.16 -10.01 3.21
N VAL A 117 0.25 -9.54 2.36
CA VAL A 117 -0.35 -8.21 2.43
C VAL A 117 -1.85 -8.28 2.26
N ALA A 118 -2.59 -7.56 3.11
CA ALA A 118 -4.05 -7.45 3.05
C ALA A 118 -4.49 -6.01 3.25
N VAL A 119 -5.62 -5.65 2.61
CA VAL A 119 -6.32 -4.38 2.84
C VAL A 119 -7.23 -4.53 4.07
N LEU A 120 -7.22 -3.54 4.96
CA LEU A 120 -8.11 -3.50 6.11
C LEU A 120 -9.55 -3.24 5.63
N ASP A 121 -10.46 -4.17 5.92
CA ASP A 121 -11.87 -4.06 5.53
C ASP A 121 -12.53 -2.84 6.18
N GLY A 122 -13.12 -1.99 5.34
CA GLY A 122 -13.69 -0.71 5.74
C GLY A 122 -12.69 0.36 6.21
N GLY A 123 -11.38 0.07 6.17
CA GLY A 123 -10.30 1.01 6.48
C GLY A 123 -10.41 1.64 7.87
N ILE A 124 -9.87 2.88 8.01
CA ILE A 124 -9.93 3.60 9.30
C ILE A 124 -11.36 3.94 9.71
N ASN A 125 -12.27 4.12 8.76
CA ASN A 125 -13.67 4.44 9.05
C ASN A 125 -14.35 3.30 9.83
N GLN A 126 -14.13 2.04 9.42
CA GLN A 126 -14.66 0.88 10.14
C GLN A 126 -13.98 0.70 11.50
N TRP A 127 -12.67 0.95 11.59
CA TRP A 127 -11.92 0.92 12.84
C TRP A 127 -12.50 1.88 13.89
N ILE A 128 -12.79 3.14 13.48
CA ILE A 128 -13.43 4.16 14.34
C ILE A 128 -14.87 3.76 14.69
N LYS A 129 -15.64 3.25 13.73
CA LYS A 129 -17.03 2.81 13.95
C LYS A 129 -17.11 1.69 14.99
N GLU A 130 -16.09 0.82 15.05
CA GLU A 130 -15.98 -0.21 16.09
C GLU A 130 -15.42 0.33 17.41
N SER A 131 -15.29 1.63 17.56
CA SER A 131 -14.76 2.30 18.76
C SER A 131 -13.36 1.81 19.18
N ARG A 132 -12.53 1.45 18.21
CA ARG A 132 -11.16 0.99 18.45
C ARG A 132 -10.22 2.18 18.65
N PRO A 133 -9.12 2.00 19.42
CA PRO A 133 -8.20 3.08 19.73
C PRO A 133 -7.48 3.63 18.50
N LEU A 134 -7.26 4.94 18.48
CA LEU A 134 -6.31 5.62 17.60
C LEU A 134 -5.08 6.02 18.39
N SER A 135 -3.98 6.28 17.68
CA SER A 135 -2.72 6.79 18.23
C SER A 135 -2.23 7.98 17.40
N THR A 136 -1.46 8.84 18.03
CA THR A 136 -0.63 9.87 17.38
C THR A 136 0.85 9.59 17.54
N ASP A 137 1.22 8.47 18.17
CA ASP A 137 2.60 8.08 18.40
C ASP A 137 3.24 7.57 17.12
N LEU A 138 4.41 8.08 16.78
CA LEU A 138 5.17 7.60 15.64
C LEU A 138 5.65 6.16 15.87
N PRO A 139 5.41 5.26 14.91
CA PRO A 139 5.76 3.86 15.05
C PRO A 139 7.28 3.68 15.10
N ARG A 140 7.72 2.67 15.86
CA ARG A 140 9.12 2.26 15.92
C ARG A 140 9.23 0.80 15.56
N SER A 141 10.16 0.46 14.68
CA SER A 141 10.52 -0.93 14.40
C SER A 141 12.02 -1.06 14.20
N ALA A 142 12.56 -2.22 14.48
CA ALA A 142 13.90 -2.55 14.01
C ALA A 142 13.85 -2.70 12.48
N PRO A 143 14.78 -2.13 11.74
CA PRO A 143 14.88 -2.35 10.29
C PRO A 143 15.01 -3.84 9.97
N ALA A 144 14.44 -4.25 8.85
CA ALA A 144 14.51 -5.61 8.33
C ALA A 144 14.99 -5.60 6.88
N ASP A 145 15.40 -6.76 6.40
CA ASP A 145 15.80 -6.93 5.01
C ASP A 145 14.56 -7.28 4.16
N PHE A 146 14.20 -6.37 3.25
CA PHE A 146 13.13 -6.58 2.28
C PHE A 146 13.72 -7.03 0.95
N VAL A 147 13.52 -8.30 0.61
CA VAL A 147 14.03 -8.88 -0.64
C VAL A 147 13.04 -8.63 -1.78
N VAL A 148 13.53 -8.00 -2.86
CA VAL A 148 12.74 -7.73 -4.06
C VAL A 148 12.79 -8.93 -5.00
N GLU A 149 11.63 -9.50 -5.31
CA GLU A 149 11.41 -10.52 -6.32
C GLU A 149 10.35 -10.02 -7.31
N LEU A 150 10.76 -9.13 -8.24
CA LEU A 150 9.81 -8.48 -9.16
C LEU A 150 9.03 -9.49 -9.98
N ARG A 151 7.71 -9.25 -10.07
CA ARG A 151 6.81 -10.00 -10.94
C ARG A 151 6.65 -9.29 -12.28
N ASP A 152 6.60 -10.07 -13.34
CA ASP A 152 6.33 -9.61 -14.69
C ASP A 152 4.82 -9.36 -14.90
N TRP A 153 4.32 -8.30 -14.23
CA TRP A 153 2.91 -7.91 -14.26
C TRP A 153 2.66 -6.59 -14.99
N VAL A 154 3.72 -5.97 -15.48
CA VAL A 154 3.64 -4.63 -16.07
C VAL A 154 3.89 -4.75 -17.56
N VAL A 155 2.94 -4.30 -18.36
CA VAL A 155 3.10 -4.17 -19.81
C VAL A 155 3.33 -2.70 -20.17
N GLY A 156 4.23 -2.47 -21.13
CA GLY A 156 4.53 -1.14 -21.65
C GLY A 156 3.52 -0.68 -22.70
N ALA A 157 3.56 0.60 -23.03
CA ALA A 157 2.71 1.18 -24.08
C ALA A 157 2.95 0.52 -25.46
N ASP A 158 4.22 0.18 -25.78
CA ASP A 158 4.58 -0.46 -27.04
C ASP A 158 4.01 -1.88 -27.12
N GLU A 159 3.94 -2.61 -26.00
CA GLU A 159 3.31 -3.94 -25.95
C GLU A 159 1.79 -3.84 -26.14
N VAL A 160 1.14 -2.85 -25.49
CA VAL A 160 -0.30 -2.59 -25.70
C VAL A 160 -0.57 -2.22 -27.14
N LEU A 161 0.27 -1.38 -27.75
CA LEU A 161 0.15 -0.99 -29.16
C LEU A 161 0.30 -2.21 -30.09
N ALA A 162 1.31 -3.05 -29.88
CA ALA A 162 1.50 -4.27 -30.66
C ALA A 162 0.35 -5.28 -30.47
N ASN A 163 -0.26 -5.30 -29.28
CA ASN A 163 -1.38 -6.19 -28.98
C ASN A 163 -2.66 -5.83 -29.75
N ILE A 164 -2.81 -4.58 -30.25
CA ILE A 164 -3.96 -4.19 -31.10
C ILE A 164 -4.03 -5.09 -32.36
N GLU A 165 -2.87 -5.45 -32.93
CA GLU A 165 -2.78 -6.32 -34.10
C GLU A 165 -2.75 -7.81 -33.72
N ARG A 166 -2.08 -8.16 -32.62
CA ARG A 166 -1.85 -9.56 -32.23
C ARG A 166 -3.00 -10.16 -31.45
N SER A 167 -3.74 -9.36 -30.70
CA SER A 167 -4.86 -9.79 -29.84
C SER A 167 -4.50 -10.91 -28.84
N GLU A 168 -3.28 -10.87 -28.28
CA GLU A 168 -2.78 -11.88 -27.35
C GLU A 168 -3.38 -11.75 -25.93
N PHE A 169 -3.82 -10.52 -25.57
CA PHE A 169 -4.47 -10.26 -24.28
C PHE A 169 -5.57 -9.17 -24.43
N CYS A 170 -6.53 -9.20 -23.51
CA CYS A 170 -7.61 -8.22 -23.46
C CYS A 170 -7.21 -7.01 -22.62
N VAL A 171 -7.34 -5.81 -23.18
CA VAL A 171 -7.16 -4.55 -22.45
C VAL A 171 -8.49 -4.11 -21.85
N ILE A 172 -8.55 -3.99 -20.53
CA ILE A 172 -9.75 -3.54 -19.80
C ILE A 172 -9.48 -2.15 -19.22
N ASP A 173 -10.28 -1.17 -19.62
CA ASP A 173 -10.27 0.17 -19.04
C ASP A 173 -11.16 0.19 -17.78
N ALA A 174 -10.56 0.42 -16.63
CA ALA A 174 -11.27 0.50 -15.34
C ALA A 174 -11.77 1.91 -15.01
N ARG A 175 -11.58 2.89 -15.89
CA ARG A 175 -12.11 4.26 -15.71
C ARG A 175 -13.62 4.29 -15.97
N ALA A 176 -14.32 5.15 -15.18
CA ALA A 176 -15.75 5.39 -15.38
C ALA A 176 -16.02 6.30 -16.57
#